data_3bca84f746bfbe3b468792605e7cc15e
#
_entry.id   3bca84f746bfbe3b468792605e7cc15e
#
_cell.length_a   1.000
_cell.length_b   1.000
_cell.length_c   1.000
_cell.angle_alpha   90.00
_cell.angle_beta   90.00
_cell.angle_gamma   90.00
#
_symmetry.space_group_name_H-M   'P 1'
#
loop_
_entity.id
_entity.type
_entity.pdbx_description
1 polymer ?
#
loop_
_entity_poly.entity_id
_entity_poly.type
_entity_poly.pdbx_seq_one_letter_code
_entity_poly.pdbx_strand_id
1 'polypeptide(L)'
;FYAVNGWSGSIDNVSVKEYLGQEVVPDSGCGAWLFEPESINRVQQSENYNQTYWNFQQVLVTNNNIISPDGELNGSKVVANTGNSNHYFERLSFSAIPSTTHTYSLFVKNAGADFVQIATSTGFTARYQNFNLSNGTKASGDLSLSNYSSSIKDYGNGWYRISVTADSNSSGSARFLCVPILTDTTRNPIFTGNGTDGFYTFGHQAESANSVGYNGEYATSYIPTENGIKTRNQDLCTNGGDVSLI
;
A
#
# COMPACT_ATOMS: atom_id res chain seq x y z
N PHE A 1 28.15 8.64 14.51
CA PHE A 1 28.20 9.94 15.23
C PHE A 1 29.57 10.57 15.04
N TYR A 2 29.64 11.78 14.51
CA TYR A 2 30.86 12.58 14.49
C TYR A 2 30.76 13.66 15.55
N ALA A 3 31.67 13.63 16.51
CA ALA A 3 31.81 14.73 17.44
C ALA A 3 32.73 15.81 16.85
N VAL A 4 32.25 17.04 16.73
CA VAL A 4 33.09 18.15 16.36
C VAL A 4 33.99 18.56 17.53
N ASN A 5 35.18 19.05 17.22
CA ASN A 5 36.16 19.48 18.23
C ASN A 5 35.51 20.47 19.21
N GLY A 6 35.56 20.14 20.51
CA GLY A 6 35.04 21.00 21.59
C GLY A 6 33.66 20.60 22.13
N TRP A 7 33.02 19.53 21.61
CA TRP A 7 31.80 19.04 22.21
C TRP A 7 32.09 18.17 23.44
N SER A 8 31.47 18.52 24.57
CA SER A 8 31.43 17.64 25.75
C SER A 8 30.01 17.54 26.26
N GLY A 9 29.52 16.32 26.35
CA GLY A 9 28.18 16.01 26.81
C GLY A 9 27.95 14.49 26.89
N SER A 10 26.88 14.09 27.53
CA SER A 10 26.42 12.68 27.54
C SER A 10 25.23 12.50 26.60
N ILE A 11 25.22 11.42 25.86
CA ILE A 11 24.05 10.99 25.09
C ILE A 11 23.45 9.83 25.85
N ASP A 12 22.20 9.94 26.27
CA ASP A 12 21.45 8.92 26.99
C ASP A 12 20.23 8.48 26.17
N ASN A 13 19.83 7.23 26.35
CA ASN A 13 18.63 6.66 25.70
C ASN A 13 18.61 6.73 24.16
N VAL A 14 19.74 6.47 23.52
CA VAL A 14 19.77 6.36 22.05
C VAL A 14 19.08 5.05 21.65
N SER A 15 17.93 5.14 20.97
CA SER A 15 17.30 4.00 20.32
C SER A 15 17.44 4.15 18.79
N VAL A 16 18.01 3.12 18.16
CA VAL A 16 18.02 3.01 16.70
C VAL A 16 16.90 2.05 16.31
N LYS A 17 15.89 2.55 15.62
CA LYS A 17 14.89 1.70 14.96
C LYS A 17 15.22 1.65 13.49
N GLU A 18 15.30 0.43 12.94
CA GLU A 18 15.36 0.26 11.51
C GLU A 18 14.02 0.69 10.91
N TYR A 19 14.03 1.73 10.09
CA TYR A 19 12.87 2.15 9.31
C TYR A 19 12.93 1.41 7.96
N LEU A 20 12.20 0.30 7.87
CA LEU A 20 12.19 -0.55 6.69
C LEU A 20 11.61 0.21 5.49
N GLY A 21 12.47 0.76 4.65
CA GLY A 21 12.12 1.27 3.32
C GLY A 21 12.28 2.76 3.08
N GLN A 22 12.76 3.53 4.06
CA GLN A 22 13.09 4.95 3.87
C GLN A 22 14.48 5.22 4.41
N GLU A 23 15.38 5.67 3.57
CA GLU A 23 16.59 6.30 4.04
C GLU A 23 16.27 7.78 4.30
N VAL A 24 16.16 8.15 5.57
CA VAL A 24 15.96 9.54 6.00
C VAL A 24 17.30 10.05 6.47
N VAL A 25 17.89 10.97 5.74
CA VAL A 25 19.12 11.65 6.14
C VAL A 25 18.75 13.01 6.73
N PRO A 26 18.95 13.23 8.05
CA PRO A 26 18.75 14.54 8.63
C PRO A 26 19.82 15.50 8.11
N ASP A 27 19.41 16.64 7.60
CA ASP A 27 20.30 17.75 7.27
C ASP A 27 20.03 18.96 8.16
N SER A 28 21.10 19.65 8.51
CA SER A 28 21.09 20.82 9.41
C SER A 28 20.49 22.06 8.77
N GLY A 29 19.27 22.02 8.38
CA GLY A 29 18.57 23.16 7.79
C GLY A 29 17.39 22.80 6.91
N CYS A 30 17.31 21.55 6.47
CA CYS A 30 16.24 21.07 5.59
C CYS A 30 15.34 20.00 6.23
N GLY A 31 15.60 19.59 7.46
CA GLY A 31 14.86 18.53 8.13
C GLY A 31 15.32 17.13 7.67
N ALA A 32 14.38 16.22 7.52
CA ALA A 32 14.65 14.86 7.09
C ALA A 32 14.38 14.72 5.58
N TRP A 33 15.29 14.08 4.86
CA TRP A 33 15.16 13.85 3.42
C TRP A 33 14.56 12.48 3.15
N LEU A 34 13.63 12.44 2.23
CA LEU A 34 13.08 11.20 1.69
C LEU A 34 13.62 11.04 0.27
N PHE A 35 14.61 10.14 0.08
CA PHE A 35 15.19 9.85 -1.24
C PHE A 35 14.24 8.96 -2.06
N GLU A 36 13.06 9.47 -2.35
CA GLU A 36 12.10 8.83 -3.24
C GLU A 36 11.70 9.80 -4.35
N PRO A 37 11.42 9.30 -5.56
CA PRO A 37 10.92 10.14 -6.63
C PRO A 37 9.56 10.74 -6.26
N GLU A 38 9.18 11.80 -6.97
CA GLU A 38 7.82 12.31 -6.91
C GLU A 38 6.81 11.17 -7.16
N SER A 39 5.80 11.07 -6.33
CA SER A 39 4.71 10.12 -6.53
C SER A 39 3.36 10.68 -6.14
N ILE A 40 2.29 10.10 -6.69
CA ILE A 40 0.91 10.54 -6.50
C ILE A 40 0.09 9.36 -6.00
N ASN A 41 -0.50 9.48 -4.81
CA ASN A 41 -1.54 8.55 -4.40
C ASN A 41 -2.87 8.94 -5.07
N ARG A 42 -3.37 8.07 -5.93
CA ARG A 42 -4.61 8.26 -6.70
C ARG A 42 -5.85 7.73 -5.97
N VAL A 43 -5.69 7.07 -4.85
CA VAL A 43 -6.78 6.70 -3.94
C VAL A 43 -7.13 7.94 -3.12
N GLN A 44 -8.35 8.47 -3.24
CA GLN A 44 -8.73 9.76 -2.62
C GLN A 44 -9.12 9.66 -1.15
N GLN A 45 -9.46 8.46 -0.66
CA GLN A 45 -9.86 8.17 0.72
C GLN A 45 -9.09 6.94 1.17
N SER A 46 -7.80 7.12 1.43
CA SER A 46 -6.88 5.99 1.64
C SER A 46 -7.09 5.25 2.97
N GLU A 47 -7.78 5.88 3.94
CA GLU A 47 -8.00 5.35 5.28
C GLU A 47 -9.47 5.35 5.71
N ASN A 48 -10.34 6.04 4.99
CA ASN A 48 -11.73 6.22 5.37
C ASN A 48 -12.67 5.39 4.48
N TYR A 49 -13.23 4.34 5.03
CA TYR A 49 -14.12 3.41 4.33
C TYR A 49 -15.62 3.74 4.51
N ASN A 50 -15.97 4.80 5.23
CA ASN A 50 -17.36 5.23 5.39
C ASN A 50 -17.90 6.05 4.21
N GLN A 51 -17.04 6.35 3.24
CA GLN A 51 -17.40 7.22 2.13
C GLN A 51 -17.95 6.41 0.95
N THR A 52 -18.86 7.02 0.18
CA THR A 52 -19.38 6.47 -1.08
C THR A 52 -18.31 6.27 -2.17
N TYR A 53 -17.09 6.61 -1.87
CA TYR A 53 -15.91 6.44 -2.70
C TYR A 53 -15.52 4.97 -2.93
N TRP A 54 -15.81 4.11 -1.94
CA TRP A 54 -15.54 2.68 -2.00
C TRP A 54 -16.77 1.90 -2.42
N ASN A 55 -16.58 0.90 -3.27
CA ASN A 55 -17.59 -0.09 -3.63
C ASN A 55 -17.34 -1.38 -2.82
N PHE A 56 -18.36 -1.82 -2.10
CA PHE A 56 -18.30 -3.02 -1.25
C PHE A 56 -19.24 -4.09 -1.82
N GLN A 57 -18.66 -5.20 -2.24
CA GLN A 57 -19.40 -6.37 -2.70
C GLN A 57 -19.35 -7.47 -1.63
N GLN A 58 -20.44 -7.70 -0.96
CA GLN A 58 -20.62 -8.76 0.05
C GLN A 58 -19.51 -8.78 1.15
N VAL A 59 -18.99 -7.61 1.51
CA VAL A 59 -18.04 -7.42 2.62
C VAL A 59 -18.62 -6.47 3.66
N LEU A 60 -18.21 -6.66 4.91
CA LEU A 60 -18.51 -5.78 6.03
C LEU A 60 -17.21 -5.11 6.47
N VAL A 61 -17.28 -3.81 6.75
CA VAL A 61 -16.13 -3.03 7.20
C VAL A 61 -16.44 -2.40 8.56
N THR A 62 -15.54 -2.57 9.51
CA THR A 62 -15.55 -1.90 10.81
C THR A 62 -14.36 -0.97 10.89
N ASN A 63 -14.62 0.34 10.82
CA ASN A 63 -13.59 1.36 10.83
C ASN A 63 -12.95 1.54 12.21
N ASN A 64 -11.71 2.03 12.24
CA ASN A 64 -10.99 2.41 13.46
C ASN A 64 -10.99 1.30 14.52
N ASN A 65 -10.65 0.09 14.10
CA ASN A 65 -10.78 -1.13 14.90
C ASN A 65 -9.45 -1.59 15.49
N ILE A 66 -8.32 -1.12 14.97
CA ILE A 66 -6.97 -1.49 15.42
C ILE A 66 -5.99 -0.35 15.20
N ILE A 67 -4.93 -0.32 16.02
CA ILE A 67 -3.80 0.58 15.80
C ILE A 67 -3.07 0.14 14.53
N SER A 68 -2.91 1.08 13.59
CA SER A 68 -2.24 0.87 12.32
C SER A 68 -0.72 1.07 12.41
N PRO A 69 0.04 0.87 11.34
CA PRO A 69 1.50 1.07 11.33
C PRO A 69 1.96 2.50 11.64
N ASP A 70 1.10 3.51 11.51
CA ASP A 70 1.42 4.91 11.87
C ASP A 70 1.28 5.20 13.37
N GLY A 71 0.73 4.24 14.14
CA GLY A 71 0.56 4.34 15.59
C GLY A 71 -0.83 4.86 16.02
N GLU A 72 -1.70 5.18 15.09
CA GLU A 72 -3.04 5.70 15.34
C GLU A 72 -4.13 4.61 15.27
N LEU A 73 -5.28 4.84 15.92
CA LEU A 73 -6.43 3.94 15.89
C LEU A 73 -7.27 4.19 14.62
N ASN A 74 -6.73 3.87 13.45
CA ASN A 74 -7.34 4.11 12.13
C ASN A 74 -7.32 2.90 11.20
N GLY A 75 -6.76 1.76 11.62
CA GLY A 75 -6.86 0.49 10.91
C GLY A 75 -8.29 -0.07 10.98
N SER A 76 -8.80 -0.56 9.85
CA SER A 76 -10.17 -1.06 9.69
C SER A 76 -10.20 -2.57 9.50
N LYS A 77 -11.21 -3.25 10.05
CA LYS A 77 -11.44 -4.68 9.85
C LYS A 77 -12.35 -4.90 8.64
N VAL A 78 -11.97 -5.79 7.75
CA VAL A 78 -12.75 -6.22 6.59
C VAL A 78 -13.01 -7.72 6.69
N VAL A 79 -14.28 -8.13 6.56
CA VAL A 79 -14.70 -9.52 6.60
C VAL A 79 -15.65 -9.84 5.44
N ALA A 80 -15.60 -11.07 4.92
CA ALA A 80 -16.63 -11.58 4.01
C ALA A 80 -17.93 -11.80 4.80
N ASN A 81 -19.06 -11.28 4.30
CA ASN A 81 -20.36 -11.57 4.91
C ASN A 81 -20.77 -13.04 4.67
N THR A 82 -21.93 -13.46 5.21
CA THR A 82 -22.40 -14.86 5.14
C THR A 82 -23.09 -15.22 3.81
N GLY A 83 -23.09 -14.36 2.83
CA GLY A 83 -23.63 -14.64 1.50
C GLY A 83 -22.73 -15.57 0.71
N ASN A 84 -23.31 -16.44 -0.14
CA ASN A 84 -22.53 -17.22 -1.11
C ASN A 84 -22.33 -16.39 -2.38
N SER A 85 -21.19 -15.71 -2.49
CA SER A 85 -20.90 -14.76 -3.57
C SER A 85 -19.39 -14.51 -3.70
N ASN A 86 -19.03 -13.63 -4.64
CA ASN A 86 -17.74 -12.96 -4.59
C ASN A 86 -17.74 -11.92 -3.46
N HIS A 87 -16.62 -11.82 -2.76
CA HIS A 87 -16.43 -10.86 -1.68
C HIS A 87 -15.24 -9.98 -2.00
N TYR A 88 -15.46 -8.69 -2.21
CA TYR A 88 -14.37 -7.76 -2.46
C TYR A 88 -14.78 -6.33 -2.12
N PHE A 89 -13.82 -5.48 -1.95
CA PHE A 89 -14.01 -4.05 -2.06
C PHE A 89 -13.00 -3.45 -3.02
N GLU A 90 -13.39 -2.37 -3.64
CA GLU A 90 -12.59 -1.67 -4.62
C GLU A 90 -12.89 -0.18 -4.56
N ARG A 91 -11.95 0.61 -5.02
CA ARG A 91 -12.29 1.97 -5.40
C ARG A 91 -13.05 1.95 -6.72
N LEU A 92 -14.10 2.79 -6.84
CA LEU A 92 -14.98 2.81 -8.01
C LEU A 92 -14.30 3.14 -9.34
N SER A 93 -13.16 3.76 -9.37
CA SER A 93 -12.18 3.82 -10.46
C SER A 93 -11.16 4.92 -10.25
N PHE A 94 -9.97 4.75 -10.75
CA PHE A 94 -9.02 5.84 -11.01
C PHE A 94 -8.72 5.88 -12.51
N SER A 95 -8.34 7.08 -13.01
CA SER A 95 -7.99 7.21 -14.43
C SER A 95 -6.65 6.54 -14.67
N ALA A 96 -6.65 5.49 -15.49
CA ALA A 96 -5.45 4.89 -16.01
C ALA A 96 -4.98 5.59 -17.29
N ILE A 97 -3.68 5.61 -17.47
CA ILE A 97 -3.03 6.00 -18.73
C ILE A 97 -2.69 4.71 -19.45
N PRO A 98 -3.06 4.51 -20.72
CA PRO A 98 -2.76 3.28 -21.45
C PRO A 98 -1.28 2.95 -21.47
N SER A 99 -0.94 1.67 -21.40
CA SER A 99 0.43 1.17 -21.43
C SER A 99 1.33 1.82 -20.36
N THR A 100 0.74 2.15 -19.21
CA THR A 100 1.45 2.73 -18.07
C THR A 100 1.43 1.75 -16.92
N THR A 101 2.55 1.59 -16.27
CA THR A 101 2.71 0.75 -15.09
C THR A 101 2.04 1.41 -13.88
N HIS A 102 1.25 0.63 -13.16
CA HIS A 102 0.57 1.06 -11.94
C HIS A 102 0.89 0.09 -10.81
N THR A 103 1.15 0.63 -9.63
CA THR A 103 1.31 -0.16 -8.41
C THR A 103 0.21 0.19 -7.43
N TYR A 104 -0.49 -0.85 -6.97
CA TYR A 104 -1.44 -0.74 -5.87
C TYR A 104 -0.87 -1.40 -4.62
N SER A 105 -0.92 -0.72 -3.50
CA SER A 105 -0.42 -1.22 -2.23
C SER A 105 -1.34 -0.84 -1.07
N LEU A 106 -1.30 -1.64 -0.02
CA LEU A 106 -2.01 -1.41 1.24
C LEU A 106 -1.31 -2.16 2.37
N PHE A 107 -1.55 -1.72 3.59
CA PHE A 107 -1.15 -2.45 4.77
C PHE A 107 -2.26 -3.40 5.20
N VAL A 108 -1.86 -4.62 5.56
CA VAL A 108 -2.78 -5.69 5.99
C VAL A 108 -2.24 -6.43 7.19
N LYS A 109 -3.17 -6.95 8.02
CA LYS A 109 -2.84 -7.82 9.15
C LYS A 109 -3.94 -8.87 9.31
N ASN A 110 -3.57 -10.07 9.74
CA ASN A 110 -4.54 -11.14 10.01
C ASN A 110 -5.59 -10.71 11.05
N ALA A 111 -6.85 -11.00 10.75
CA ALA A 111 -8.00 -10.78 11.64
C ALA A 111 -8.94 -12.00 11.64
N GLY A 112 -8.36 -13.20 11.62
CA GLY A 112 -9.07 -14.48 11.55
C GLY A 112 -8.87 -15.23 10.23
N ALA A 113 -8.63 -14.53 9.11
CA ALA A 113 -8.29 -15.16 7.83
C ALA A 113 -6.78 -15.05 7.55
N ASP A 114 -6.17 -16.19 7.24
CA ASP A 114 -4.74 -16.25 6.94
C ASP A 114 -4.39 -15.66 5.56
N PHE A 115 -5.36 -15.43 4.71
CA PHE A 115 -5.09 -15.01 3.35
C PHE A 115 -5.86 -13.75 2.96
N VAL A 116 -5.24 -12.95 2.10
CA VAL A 116 -5.85 -11.82 1.40
C VAL A 116 -5.40 -11.85 -0.06
N GLN A 117 -6.26 -11.38 -0.96
CA GLN A 117 -5.94 -11.31 -2.39
C GLN A 117 -6.02 -9.87 -2.89
N ILE A 118 -5.06 -9.48 -3.73
CA ILE A 118 -5.22 -8.36 -4.64
C ILE A 118 -5.46 -8.91 -6.04
N ALA A 119 -6.52 -8.44 -6.69
CA ALA A 119 -6.82 -8.81 -8.07
C ALA A 119 -6.95 -7.56 -8.94
N THR A 120 -6.46 -7.65 -10.18
CA THR A 120 -6.67 -6.61 -11.21
C THR A 120 -7.99 -6.84 -11.93
N SER A 121 -8.64 -5.75 -12.33
CA SER A 121 -9.92 -5.77 -13.04
C SER A 121 -9.91 -4.71 -14.15
N THR A 122 -11.04 -4.06 -14.42
CA THR A 122 -11.20 -3.05 -15.48
C THR A 122 -9.94 -2.20 -15.68
N GLY A 123 -9.51 -2.03 -16.90
CA GLY A 123 -8.29 -1.28 -17.27
C GLY A 123 -7.00 -2.10 -17.22
N PHE A 124 -7.07 -3.33 -16.74
CA PHE A 124 -5.96 -4.29 -16.69
C PHE A 124 -6.40 -5.65 -17.24
N THR A 125 -5.43 -6.49 -17.59
CA THR A 125 -5.72 -7.93 -17.74
C THR A 125 -6.06 -8.50 -16.36
N ALA A 126 -7.11 -9.31 -16.30
CA ALA A 126 -7.58 -9.92 -15.06
C ALA A 126 -6.55 -10.91 -14.51
N ARG A 127 -5.90 -10.55 -13.41
CA ARG A 127 -4.84 -11.29 -12.71
C ARG A 127 -5.06 -11.21 -11.20
N TYR A 128 -4.31 -11.98 -10.43
CA TYR A 128 -4.37 -11.95 -8.97
C TYR A 128 -3.07 -12.41 -8.32
N GLN A 129 -2.93 -12.04 -7.06
CA GLN A 129 -1.93 -12.56 -6.13
C GLN A 129 -2.57 -12.75 -4.76
N ASN A 130 -2.42 -13.93 -4.20
CA ASN A 130 -2.76 -14.25 -2.82
C ASN A 130 -1.54 -14.00 -1.93
N PHE A 131 -1.79 -13.48 -0.74
CA PHE A 131 -0.78 -13.24 0.28
C PHE A 131 -1.16 -13.99 1.54
N ASN A 132 -0.21 -14.73 2.11
CA ASN A 132 -0.38 -15.44 3.37
C ASN A 132 0.08 -14.54 4.52
N LEU A 133 -0.86 -14.13 5.36
CA LEU A 133 -0.64 -13.21 6.49
C LEU A 133 -0.17 -13.94 7.76
N SER A 134 -0.23 -15.26 7.81
CA SER A 134 0.25 -16.02 8.95
C SER A 134 1.78 -16.17 8.95
N ASN A 135 2.40 -16.12 7.77
CA ASN A 135 3.85 -16.27 7.62
C ASN A 135 4.54 -15.19 6.76
N GLY A 136 3.79 -14.20 6.26
CA GLY A 136 4.35 -13.09 5.49
C GLY A 136 4.90 -13.48 4.11
N THR A 137 4.26 -14.42 3.42
CA THR A 137 4.72 -14.90 2.12
C THR A 137 3.67 -14.68 1.02
N LYS A 138 4.14 -14.67 -0.22
CA LYS A 138 3.25 -14.79 -1.38
C LYS A 138 2.78 -16.25 -1.48
N ALA A 139 1.48 -16.41 -1.79
CA ALA A 139 0.86 -17.69 -2.05
C ALA A 139 0.51 -17.82 -3.55
N SER A 140 -0.57 -18.53 -3.92
CA SER A 140 -0.96 -18.72 -5.32
C SER A 140 -1.23 -17.38 -6.02
N GLY A 141 -0.90 -17.33 -7.31
CA GLY A 141 -1.12 -16.16 -8.15
C GLY A 141 -0.83 -16.45 -9.61
N ASP A 142 -1.24 -15.58 -10.50
CA ASP A 142 -1.01 -15.68 -11.94
C ASP A 142 -0.28 -14.48 -12.54
N LEU A 143 0.56 -13.82 -11.72
CA LEU A 143 1.36 -12.64 -12.11
C LEU A 143 2.67 -13.00 -12.81
N SER A 144 2.76 -14.14 -13.48
CA SER A 144 4.00 -14.64 -14.12
C SER A 144 4.34 -13.97 -15.45
N LEU A 145 3.63 -12.92 -15.85
CA LEU A 145 3.90 -12.16 -17.07
C LEU A 145 4.90 -11.04 -16.83
N SER A 146 5.65 -10.66 -17.84
CA SER A 146 6.76 -9.70 -17.77
C SER A 146 6.40 -8.31 -17.21
N ASN A 147 5.14 -7.93 -17.20
CA ASN A 147 4.65 -6.62 -16.79
C ASN A 147 3.77 -6.69 -15.52
N TYR A 148 3.92 -7.77 -14.74
CA TYR A 148 3.18 -7.98 -13.50
C TYR A 148 4.14 -8.40 -12.40
N SER A 149 4.02 -7.79 -11.25
CA SER A 149 4.80 -8.17 -10.08
C SER A 149 3.99 -8.01 -8.81
N SER A 150 4.47 -8.60 -7.74
CA SER A 150 3.87 -8.47 -6.42
C SER A 150 4.91 -8.51 -5.33
N SER A 151 4.64 -7.84 -4.22
CA SER A 151 5.50 -7.90 -3.04
C SER A 151 4.69 -8.03 -1.76
N ILE A 152 5.32 -8.58 -0.73
CA ILE A 152 4.87 -8.56 0.65
C ILE A 152 6.07 -8.22 1.51
N LYS A 153 5.94 -7.22 2.39
CA LYS A 153 7.00 -6.73 3.26
C LYS A 153 6.48 -6.64 4.69
N ASP A 154 7.24 -7.18 5.63
CA ASP A 154 6.93 -7.10 7.05
C ASP A 154 7.15 -5.67 7.58
N TYR A 155 6.18 -5.15 8.32
CA TYR A 155 6.19 -3.85 8.99
C TYR A 155 6.13 -3.98 10.52
N GLY A 156 6.30 -5.19 11.03
CA GLY A 156 6.25 -5.47 12.46
C GLY A 156 4.83 -5.58 13.02
N ASN A 157 4.72 -6.11 14.24
CA ASN A 157 3.45 -6.28 14.95
C ASN A 157 2.37 -7.05 14.15
N GLY A 158 2.78 -7.92 13.20
CA GLY A 158 1.88 -8.69 12.33
C GLY A 158 1.28 -7.89 11.17
N TRP A 159 1.72 -6.64 10.95
CA TRP A 159 1.39 -5.87 9.78
C TRP A 159 2.33 -6.17 8.63
N TYR A 160 1.76 -6.32 7.45
CA TYR A 160 2.49 -6.45 6.18
C TYR A 160 2.03 -5.35 5.23
N ARG A 161 2.95 -4.82 4.45
CA ARG A 161 2.58 -4.05 3.27
C ARG A 161 2.62 -4.96 2.06
N ILE A 162 1.49 -5.10 1.39
CA ILE A 162 1.37 -5.91 0.17
C ILE A 162 1.19 -5.00 -1.04
N SER A 163 1.70 -5.43 -2.20
CA SER A 163 1.52 -4.69 -3.45
C SER A 163 1.36 -5.61 -4.65
N VAL A 164 0.67 -5.09 -5.65
CA VAL A 164 0.60 -5.65 -7.01
C VAL A 164 0.89 -4.53 -8.00
N THR A 165 1.79 -4.80 -8.92
CA THR A 165 2.15 -3.93 -10.05
C THR A 165 1.63 -4.53 -11.35
N ALA A 166 1.02 -3.71 -12.20
CA ALA A 166 0.43 -4.13 -13.45
C ALA A 166 0.44 -3.01 -14.49
N ASP A 167 0.63 -3.35 -15.75
CA ASP A 167 0.43 -2.42 -16.86
C ASP A 167 -1.05 -2.31 -17.24
N SER A 168 -1.52 -1.08 -17.38
CA SER A 168 -2.86 -0.81 -17.89
C SER A 168 -2.94 -1.11 -19.39
N ASN A 169 -4.06 -1.70 -19.80
CA ASN A 169 -4.32 -2.04 -21.21
C ASN A 169 -5.29 -1.06 -21.91
N SER A 170 -5.88 -0.12 -21.17
CA SER A 170 -6.82 0.86 -21.70
C SER A 170 -6.76 2.18 -20.93
N SER A 171 -7.24 3.25 -21.55
CA SER A 171 -7.48 4.52 -20.87
C SER A 171 -8.79 4.50 -20.09
N GLY A 172 -8.88 5.36 -19.09
CA GLY A 172 -10.09 5.56 -18.30
C GLY A 172 -10.10 4.77 -17.02
N SER A 173 -11.21 4.13 -16.68
CA SER A 173 -11.38 3.43 -15.40
C SER A 173 -10.44 2.25 -15.24
N ALA A 174 -9.68 2.23 -14.16
CA ALA A 174 -8.85 1.10 -13.76
C ALA A 174 -9.18 0.71 -12.32
N ARG A 175 -9.12 -0.59 -12.01
CA ARG A 175 -9.55 -1.11 -10.73
C ARG A 175 -8.63 -2.20 -10.20
N PHE A 176 -8.30 -2.10 -8.92
CA PHE A 176 -7.77 -3.17 -8.12
C PHE A 176 -8.84 -3.60 -7.12
N LEU A 177 -9.06 -4.91 -7.04
CA LEU A 177 -9.95 -5.53 -6.06
C LEU A 177 -9.12 -5.95 -4.85
N CYS A 178 -9.58 -5.64 -3.65
CA CYS A 178 -9.08 -6.21 -2.42
C CYS A 178 -10.10 -7.25 -1.93
N VAL A 179 -9.67 -8.50 -1.86
CA VAL A 179 -10.55 -9.66 -1.70
C VAL A 179 -10.22 -10.39 -0.41
N PRO A 180 -11.10 -10.38 0.60
CA PRO A 180 -10.96 -11.30 1.73
C PRO A 180 -11.16 -12.74 1.23
N ILE A 181 -10.20 -13.59 1.49
CA ILE A 181 -10.26 -15.02 1.19
C ILE A 181 -9.89 -15.83 2.43
N LEU A 182 -10.58 -16.93 2.66
CA LEU A 182 -10.35 -17.78 3.84
C LEU A 182 -9.23 -18.79 3.63
N THR A 183 -8.96 -19.13 2.38
CA THR A 183 -7.94 -20.13 1.99
C THR A 183 -7.20 -19.65 0.75
N ASP A 184 -6.04 -20.23 0.47
CA ASP A 184 -5.33 -20.01 -0.80
C ASP A 184 -6.17 -20.58 -1.96
N THR A 185 -6.54 -19.73 -2.92
CA THR A 185 -7.54 -20.07 -3.94
C THR A 185 -7.33 -19.27 -5.23
N THR A 186 -8.21 -19.48 -6.20
CA THR A 186 -8.22 -18.80 -7.50
C THR A 186 -8.67 -17.33 -7.39
N ARG A 187 -8.61 -16.61 -8.49
CA ARG A 187 -8.98 -15.19 -8.58
C ARG A 187 -10.44 -14.96 -8.19
N ASN A 188 -10.66 -14.06 -7.22
CA ASN A 188 -11.98 -13.57 -6.80
C ASN A 188 -13.03 -14.69 -6.68
N PRO A 189 -12.84 -15.66 -5.77
CA PRO A 189 -13.67 -16.86 -5.69
C PRO A 189 -15.08 -16.54 -5.21
N ILE A 190 -16.01 -17.44 -5.54
CA ILE A 190 -17.33 -17.48 -4.93
C ILE A 190 -17.25 -18.44 -3.73
N PHE A 191 -17.62 -17.96 -2.55
CA PHE A 191 -17.69 -18.78 -1.34
C PHE A 191 -18.70 -18.20 -0.34
N THR A 192 -19.05 -18.98 0.67
CA THR A 192 -19.85 -18.50 1.79
C THR A 192 -18.93 -18.01 2.89
N GLY A 193 -18.96 -16.71 3.17
CA GLY A 193 -18.21 -16.14 4.28
C GLY A 193 -18.82 -16.51 5.64
N ASN A 194 -18.07 -16.30 6.73
CA ASN A 194 -18.56 -16.57 8.09
C ASN A 194 -18.95 -15.28 8.86
N GLY A 195 -18.73 -14.12 8.28
CA GLY A 195 -19.07 -12.82 8.88
C GLY A 195 -18.15 -12.38 10.02
N THR A 196 -17.07 -13.12 10.29
CA THR A 196 -16.16 -12.86 11.43
C THR A 196 -14.70 -12.81 11.04
N ASP A 197 -14.26 -13.72 10.18
CA ASP A 197 -12.87 -13.86 9.78
C ASP A 197 -12.57 -12.98 8.56
N GLY A 198 -11.42 -12.35 8.60
CA GLY A 198 -10.99 -11.43 7.57
C GLY A 198 -9.59 -10.89 7.86
N PHE A 199 -9.35 -9.68 7.46
CA PHE A 199 -8.09 -9.00 7.70
C PHE A 199 -8.31 -7.55 8.14
N TYR A 200 -7.32 -6.99 8.82
CA TYR A 200 -7.24 -5.55 9.02
C TYR A 200 -6.56 -4.90 7.84
N THR A 201 -6.98 -3.69 7.51
CA THR A 201 -6.41 -2.90 6.41
C THR A 201 -6.19 -1.45 6.80
N PHE A 202 -5.19 -0.83 6.16
CA PHE A 202 -4.83 0.57 6.34
C PHE A 202 -4.07 1.07 5.10
N GLY A 203 -4.15 2.36 4.80
CA GLY A 203 -3.21 3.04 3.92
C GLY A 203 -3.21 2.55 2.47
N HIS A 204 -4.36 2.59 1.80
CA HIS A 204 -4.45 2.24 0.39
C HIS A 204 -3.77 3.28 -0.49
N GLN A 205 -2.94 2.82 -1.42
CA GLN A 205 -2.21 3.66 -2.35
C GLN A 205 -2.22 3.07 -3.76
N ALA A 206 -2.59 3.88 -4.75
CA ALA A 206 -2.48 3.55 -6.16
C ALA A 206 -1.60 4.60 -6.84
N GLU A 207 -0.50 4.16 -7.39
CA GLU A 207 0.51 4.99 -8.04
C GLU A 207 0.62 4.61 -9.51
N SER A 208 1.05 5.53 -10.35
CA SER A 208 1.34 5.24 -11.75
C SER A 208 2.70 5.81 -12.12
N ALA A 209 3.41 5.16 -13.02
CA ALA A 209 4.61 5.70 -13.62
C ALA A 209 4.37 7.14 -14.08
N ASN A 210 5.26 8.02 -13.74
CA ASN A 210 5.23 9.41 -14.15
C ASN A 210 6.55 9.80 -14.82
N SER A 211 6.63 11.00 -15.32
CA SER A 211 7.81 11.50 -16.03
C SER A 211 8.97 11.92 -15.11
N VAL A 212 8.81 11.85 -13.80
CA VAL A 212 9.79 12.37 -12.83
C VAL A 212 10.38 11.24 -11.99
N GLY A 213 11.12 10.35 -12.65
CA GLY A 213 11.97 9.35 -11.97
C GLY A 213 11.27 8.13 -11.38
N TYR A 214 9.95 8.12 -11.26
CA TYR A 214 9.18 6.96 -10.80
C TYR A 214 8.70 6.14 -12.00
N ASN A 215 9.12 4.88 -12.05
CA ASN A 215 8.79 3.95 -13.14
C ASN A 215 7.54 3.10 -12.90
N GLY A 216 6.91 3.23 -11.73
CA GLY A 216 5.70 2.50 -11.36
C GLY A 216 5.92 1.05 -10.88
N GLU A 217 7.15 0.58 -10.78
CA GLU A 217 7.44 -0.85 -10.52
C GLU A 217 7.36 -1.27 -9.04
N TYR A 218 7.25 -0.32 -8.12
CA TYR A 218 7.18 -0.60 -6.68
C TYR A 218 6.29 0.42 -5.96
N ALA A 219 5.81 0.07 -4.78
CA ALA A 219 5.11 1.01 -3.92
C ALA A 219 6.11 1.94 -3.23
N THR A 220 5.98 3.26 -3.44
CA THR A 220 6.75 4.25 -2.70
C THR A 220 6.22 4.38 -1.26
N SER A 221 6.84 5.18 -0.41
CA SER A 221 6.32 5.47 0.93
C SER A 221 4.86 5.91 0.89
N TYR A 222 4.12 5.51 1.91
CA TYR A 222 2.70 5.78 1.97
C TYR A 222 2.39 7.29 1.99
N ILE A 223 1.45 7.70 1.16
CA ILE A 223 0.97 9.07 1.01
C ILE A 223 -0.50 9.10 1.45
N PRO A 224 -0.83 9.58 2.67
CA PRO A 224 -2.20 9.63 3.16
C PRO A 224 -3.06 10.62 2.36
N THR A 225 -4.32 10.23 2.12
CA THR A 225 -5.28 11.05 1.38
C THR A 225 -6.64 11.04 2.08
N GLU A 226 -7.35 12.18 2.08
CA GLU A 226 -8.68 12.31 2.68
C GLU A 226 -9.77 12.69 1.68
N ASN A 227 -9.56 13.71 0.86
CA ASN A 227 -10.61 14.26 -0.02
C ASN A 227 -10.15 14.48 -1.47
N GLY A 228 -9.09 13.82 -1.89
CA GLY A 228 -8.54 13.97 -3.23
C GLY A 228 -7.22 13.23 -3.38
N ILE A 229 -6.73 13.17 -4.60
CA ILE A 229 -5.38 12.66 -4.87
C ILE A 229 -4.36 13.60 -4.21
N LYS A 230 -3.23 13.03 -3.78
CA LYS A 230 -2.16 13.80 -3.15
C LYS A 230 -0.82 13.46 -3.79
N THR A 231 -0.08 14.48 -4.14
CA THR A 231 1.29 14.36 -4.63
C THR A 231 2.25 14.53 -3.47
N ARG A 232 3.23 13.64 -3.39
CA ARG A 232 4.46 13.85 -2.64
C ARG A 232 5.53 14.22 -3.64
N ASN A 233 6.02 15.46 -3.54
CA ASN A 233 7.13 15.93 -4.37
C ASN A 233 8.41 15.22 -3.94
N GLN A 234 9.35 15.09 -4.88
CA GLN A 234 10.71 14.73 -4.54
C GLN A 234 11.29 15.83 -3.62
N ASP A 235 11.97 15.45 -2.56
CA ASP A 235 12.64 16.40 -1.70
C ASP A 235 13.77 17.09 -2.45
N LEU A 236 13.60 18.38 -2.69
CA LEU A 236 14.61 19.25 -3.25
C LEU A 236 15.11 20.16 -2.13
N CYS A 237 16.19 19.80 -1.47
CA CYS A 237 16.89 20.75 -0.60
C CYS A 237 17.80 21.62 -1.47
N THR A 238 17.38 22.85 -1.72
CA THR A 238 18.21 23.87 -2.35
C THR A 238 18.90 24.68 -1.26
N ASN A 239 20.01 24.19 -0.80
CA ASN A 239 20.87 24.90 0.17
C ASN A 239 21.75 25.97 -0.52
N GLY A 240 21.27 26.59 -1.61
CA GLY A 240 22.00 27.63 -2.33
C GLY A 240 23.35 27.18 -2.93
N GLY A 241 23.61 25.90 -2.97
CA GLY A 241 24.80 25.28 -3.55
C GLY A 241 24.43 23.99 -4.30
N ASP A 242 25.21 23.65 -5.29
CA ASP A 242 25.06 22.43 -6.07
C ASP A 242 25.02 21.20 -5.16
N VAL A 243 23.90 20.50 -5.14
CA VAL A 243 23.85 19.14 -4.60
C VAL A 243 24.45 18.21 -5.65
N SER A 244 25.75 18.00 -5.59
CA SER A 244 26.36 16.89 -6.30
C SER A 244 26.05 15.60 -5.52
N LEU A 245 25.20 14.76 -6.06
CA LEU A 245 25.09 13.37 -5.61
C LEU A 245 26.43 12.70 -5.87
N ILE A 246 27.08 12.27 -4.81
CA ILE A 246 28.31 11.46 -4.87
C ILE A 246 27.87 9.99 -4.97
#